data_8830ce6df8e61c56ab260bd41413af39
#
_entry.id   8830ce6df8e61c56ab260bd41413af39
#
_cell.length_a   1.000
_cell.length_b   1.000
_cell.length_c   1.000
_cell.angle_alpha   90.00
_cell.angle_beta   90.00
_cell.angle_gamma   90.00
#
_symmetry.space_group_name_H-M   'P 1'
#
loop_
_entity.id
_entity.type
_entity.pdbx_description
1 polymer ?
#
loop_
_entity_poly.entity_id
_entity_poly.type
_entity_poly.pdbx_seq_one_letter_code
_entity_poly.pdbx_strand_id
1 'polypeptide(L)'
;MNSIFHRISVRKYEDRPVEKEKIMEILKAGMQAPSACNQQPWEFYVVTDKEKIQKLSKVTPYTGCAAGAPVVIVPVYHTEGLVAPSFAQIDMAIAQQNIWLETDALGLGGVWFGIAPMENRMEEVHRLLELPENVKVFSMFALGYPAETRPQQNRFVPERIHFIEK
;
A
#
# COMPACT_ATOMS: atom_id res chain seq x y z
N MET A 1 2.11 18.30 9.67
CA MET A 1 1.64 18.42 8.24
C MET A 1 0.37 17.59 8.10
N ASN A 2 -0.62 18.02 7.29
CA ASN A 2 -1.83 17.20 7.10
C ASN A 2 -1.63 16.31 5.86
N SER A 3 -1.21 15.08 6.08
CA SER A 3 -0.88 14.13 5.00
C SER A 3 -2.05 13.79 4.08
N ILE A 4 -3.30 13.96 4.52
CA ILE A 4 -4.48 13.77 3.66
C ILE A 4 -4.42 14.71 2.45
N PHE A 5 -4.02 15.96 2.67
CA PHE A 5 -3.93 16.99 1.62
C PHE A 5 -2.52 17.12 1.03
N HIS A 6 -1.50 16.60 1.72
CA HIS A 6 -0.10 16.70 1.28
C HIS A 6 0.35 15.52 0.43
N ARG A 7 -0.08 14.31 0.73
CA ARG A 7 0.35 13.08 0.10
C ARG A 7 0.18 13.10 -1.43
N ILE A 8 1.24 12.74 -2.12
CA ILE A 8 1.26 12.50 -3.57
C ILE A 8 1.78 11.09 -3.88
N SER A 9 1.60 10.63 -5.12
CA SER A 9 2.23 9.40 -5.60
C SER A 9 3.67 9.69 -6.04
N VAL A 10 4.64 9.22 -5.25
CA VAL A 10 6.07 9.35 -5.52
C VAL A 10 6.55 8.11 -6.25
N ARG A 11 7.27 8.27 -7.36
CA ARG A 11 7.76 7.18 -8.22
C ARG A 11 9.26 7.25 -8.51
N LYS A 12 9.96 8.26 -7.95
CA LYS A 12 11.41 8.38 -7.99
C LYS A 12 11.92 8.52 -6.56
N TYR A 13 12.92 7.74 -6.24
CA TYR A 13 13.47 7.63 -4.89
C TYR A 13 14.95 7.95 -4.90
N GLU A 14 15.45 8.47 -3.79
CA GLU A 14 16.88 8.58 -3.52
C GLU A 14 17.47 7.18 -3.33
N ASP A 15 18.74 6.99 -3.68
CA ASP A 15 19.49 5.77 -3.35
C ASP A 15 19.92 5.82 -1.87
N ARG A 16 18.91 5.69 -1.03
CA ARG A 16 19.04 5.78 0.43
C ARG A 16 18.13 4.74 1.07
N PRO A 17 18.64 3.92 2.01
CA PRO A 17 17.82 2.99 2.77
C PRO A 17 16.80 3.74 3.64
N VAL A 18 15.67 3.10 3.91
CA VAL A 18 14.68 3.56 4.89
C VAL A 18 14.97 2.87 6.22
N GLU A 19 14.99 3.64 7.29
CA GLU A 19 15.23 3.17 8.65
C GLU A 19 14.12 2.17 9.07
N LYS A 20 14.52 1.09 9.73
CA LYS A 20 13.61 0.03 10.17
C LYS A 20 12.53 0.57 11.10
N GLU A 21 12.87 1.54 11.93
CA GLU A 21 11.97 2.21 12.87
C GLU A 21 10.83 2.91 12.13
N LYS A 22 11.11 3.61 11.04
CA LYS A 22 10.10 4.26 10.19
C LYS A 22 9.19 3.22 9.52
N ILE A 23 9.76 2.12 9.03
CA ILE A 23 8.96 1.03 8.45
C ILE A 23 8.00 0.48 9.50
N MET A 24 8.48 0.27 10.74
CA MET A 24 7.62 -0.21 11.84
C MET A 24 6.51 0.77 12.19
N GLU A 25 6.76 2.09 12.21
CA GLU A 25 5.71 3.10 12.44
C GLU A 25 4.66 3.08 11.33
N ILE A 26 5.08 2.98 10.07
CA ILE A 26 4.18 2.84 8.92
C ILE A 26 3.29 1.61 9.05
N LEU A 27 3.84 0.47 9.45
CA LEU A 27 3.08 -0.77 9.63
C LEU A 27 2.11 -0.69 10.82
N LYS A 28 2.51 -0.06 11.93
CA LYS A 28 1.62 0.23 13.06
C LYS A 28 0.43 1.07 12.62
N ALA A 29 0.66 2.12 11.83
CA ALA A 29 -0.42 2.94 11.29
C ALA A 29 -1.39 2.12 10.42
N GLY A 30 -0.87 1.21 9.59
CA GLY A 30 -1.68 0.27 8.83
C GLY A 30 -2.58 -0.58 9.72
N MET A 31 -2.03 -1.14 10.80
CA MET A 31 -2.76 -1.98 11.76
C MET A 31 -3.77 -1.20 12.63
N GLN A 32 -3.72 0.13 12.66
CA GLN A 32 -4.73 0.97 13.31
C GLN A 32 -6.00 1.19 12.47
N ALA A 33 -6.07 0.60 11.28
CA ALA A 33 -7.26 0.67 10.45
C ALA A 33 -8.46 -0.01 11.13
N PRO A 34 -9.68 0.54 11.01
CA PRO A 34 -10.89 -0.20 11.33
C PRO A 34 -11.08 -1.33 10.32
N SER A 35 -11.77 -2.39 10.74
CA SER A 35 -12.13 -3.51 9.87
C SER A 35 -13.52 -4.04 10.20
N ALA A 36 -14.17 -4.68 9.23
CA ALA A 36 -15.48 -5.29 9.44
C ALA A 36 -15.43 -6.30 10.58
N CYS A 37 -16.35 -6.18 11.54
CA CYS A 37 -16.38 -7.01 12.75
C CYS A 37 -15.03 -7.06 13.52
N ASN A 38 -14.19 -6.05 13.36
CA ASN A 38 -12.82 -6.02 13.90
C ASN A 38 -11.99 -7.26 13.52
N GLN A 39 -12.20 -7.78 12.30
CA GLN A 39 -11.58 -9.03 11.85
C GLN A 39 -10.08 -8.92 11.53
N GLN A 40 -9.57 -7.71 11.29
CA GLN A 40 -8.14 -7.43 11.13
C GLN A 40 -7.42 -8.41 10.19
N PRO A 41 -7.83 -8.50 8.91
CA PRO A 41 -7.43 -9.59 8.01
C PRO A 41 -5.98 -9.51 7.51
N TRP A 42 -5.26 -8.44 7.84
CA TRP A 42 -4.00 -8.05 7.24
C TRP A 42 -2.77 -8.75 7.79
N GLU A 43 -1.86 -9.05 6.88
CA GLU A 43 -0.43 -9.23 7.13
C GLU A 43 0.37 -8.35 6.14
N PHE A 44 1.63 -8.07 6.47
CA PHE A 44 2.49 -7.22 5.66
C PHE A 44 3.84 -7.88 5.43
N TYR A 45 4.18 -8.10 4.17
CA TYR A 45 5.51 -8.56 3.77
C TYR A 45 6.35 -7.36 3.34
N VAL A 46 7.48 -7.16 4.00
CA VAL A 46 8.41 -6.06 3.73
C VAL A 46 9.57 -6.59 2.91
N VAL A 47 9.66 -6.15 1.67
CA VAL A 47 10.69 -6.58 0.73
C VAL A 47 11.74 -5.48 0.61
N THR A 48 12.98 -5.79 1.01
CA THR A 48 14.18 -4.93 0.87
C THR A 48 15.24 -5.59 -0.01
N ASP A 49 15.04 -6.85 -0.39
CA ASP A 49 15.88 -7.57 -1.31
C ASP A 49 15.76 -6.99 -2.72
N LYS A 50 16.86 -6.50 -3.26
CA LYS A 50 16.91 -5.83 -4.56
C LYS A 50 16.48 -6.73 -5.72
N GLU A 51 16.82 -8.01 -5.70
CA GLU A 51 16.45 -8.94 -6.77
C GLU A 51 14.95 -9.22 -6.76
N LYS A 52 14.37 -9.41 -5.58
CA LYS A 52 12.91 -9.57 -5.42
C LYS A 52 12.17 -8.31 -5.84
N ILE A 53 12.64 -7.12 -5.46
CA ILE A 53 12.06 -5.84 -5.92
C ILE A 53 12.13 -5.72 -7.44
N GLN A 54 13.24 -6.10 -8.08
CA GLN A 54 13.35 -6.11 -9.54
C GLN A 54 12.35 -7.06 -10.21
N LYS A 55 12.07 -8.21 -9.61
CA LYS A 55 11.04 -9.14 -10.11
C LYS A 55 9.64 -8.54 -9.93
N LEU A 56 9.33 -8.01 -8.75
CA LEU A 56 8.05 -7.35 -8.45
C LEU A 56 7.78 -6.15 -9.36
N SER A 57 8.81 -5.41 -9.76
CA SER A 57 8.66 -4.28 -10.68
C SER A 57 8.17 -4.66 -12.08
N LYS A 58 8.16 -5.93 -12.42
CA LYS A 58 7.75 -6.46 -13.74
C LYS A 58 6.36 -7.12 -13.74
N VAL A 59 5.70 -7.20 -12.59
CA VAL A 59 4.39 -7.89 -12.45
C VAL A 59 3.29 -7.23 -13.29
N THR A 60 3.36 -5.91 -13.47
CA THR A 60 2.43 -5.18 -14.34
C THR A 60 3.16 -4.09 -15.14
N PRO A 61 2.57 -3.57 -16.22
CA PRO A 61 3.15 -2.43 -16.95
C PRO A 61 3.30 -1.15 -16.09
N TYR A 62 2.65 -1.09 -14.92
CA TYR A 62 2.61 0.10 -14.05
C TYR A 62 3.56 0.02 -12.86
N THR A 63 4.14 -1.14 -12.58
CA THR A 63 4.98 -1.39 -11.41
C THR A 63 6.45 -1.05 -11.62
N GLY A 64 6.86 -0.65 -12.82
CA GLY A 64 8.26 -0.41 -13.20
C GLY A 64 9.03 0.52 -12.26
N CYS A 65 8.39 1.56 -11.73
CA CYS A 65 9.04 2.48 -10.80
C CYS A 65 9.40 1.86 -9.43
N ALA A 66 8.85 0.71 -9.09
CA ALA A 66 9.23 -0.03 -7.88
C ALA A 66 10.70 -0.47 -7.91
N ALA A 67 11.28 -0.67 -9.10
CA ALA A 67 12.69 -1.05 -9.26
C ALA A 67 13.68 -0.09 -8.61
N GLY A 68 13.31 1.19 -8.48
CA GLY A 68 14.14 2.22 -7.83
C GLY A 68 13.82 2.44 -6.35
N ALA A 69 12.86 1.74 -5.80
CA ALA A 69 12.49 1.88 -4.40
C ALA A 69 13.39 1.03 -3.48
N PRO A 70 13.82 1.55 -2.33
CA PRO A 70 14.56 0.76 -1.34
C PRO A 70 13.67 -0.25 -0.60
N VAL A 71 12.35 -0.04 -0.58
CA VAL A 71 11.39 -0.89 0.13
C VAL A 71 10.12 -1.05 -0.69
N VAL A 72 9.59 -2.28 -0.74
CA VAL A 72 8.25 -2.58 -1.20
C VAL A 72 7.51 -3.32 -0.10
N ILE A 73 6.41 -2.74 0.40
CA ILE A 73 5.48 -3.43 1.29
C ILE A 73 4.45 -4.12 0.42
N VAL A 74 4.17 -5.40 0.74
CA VAL A 74 3.14 -6.20 0.08
C VAL A 74 2.09 -6.58 1.13
N PRO A 75 0.99 -5.81 1.22
CA PRO A 75 -0.14 -6.15 2.07
C PRO A 75 -0.87 -7.39 1.52
N VAL A 76 -1.12 -8.33 2.40
CA VAL A 76 -1.89 -9.55 2.11
C VAL A 76 -3.00 -9.71 3.15
N TYR A 77 -4.00 -10.49 2.85
CA TYR A 77 -5.09 -10.79 3.78
C TYR A 77 -5.33 -12.29 3.89
N HIS A 78 -5.72 -12.70 5.08
CA HIS A 78 -6.12 -14.09 5.35
C HIS A 78 -7.36 -14.48 4.56
N THR A 79 -7.40 -15.74 4.14
CA THR A 79 -8.57 -16.33 3.47
C THR A 79 -9.46 -17.12 4.42
N GLU A 80 -8.95 -17.41 5.62
CA GLU A 80 -9.59 -18.25 6.63
C GLU A 80 -9.80 -17.48 7.94
N GLY A 81 -10.75 -17.95 8.75
CA GLY A 81 -11.02 -17.38 10.06
C GLY A 81 -11.69 -16.00 10.07
N LEU A 82 -12.10 -15.49 8.91
CA LEU A 82 -12.75 -14.18 8.79
C LEU A 82 -14.25 -14.27 9.10
N VAL A 83 -14.74 -13.34 9.92
CA VAL A 83 -16.18 -13.19 10.23
C VAL A 83 -16.95 -12.60 9.06
N ALA A 84 -16.31 -11.70 8.33
CA ALA A 84 -16.89 -10.96 7.20
C ALA A 84 -15.93 -11.00 5.97
N PRO A 85 -15.72 -12.16 5.33
CA PRO A 85 -14.70 -12.33 4.30
C PRO A 85 -14.91 -11.42 3.07
N SER A 86 -16.16 -11.09 2.73
CA SER A 86 -16.48 -10.18 1.62
C SER A 86 -15.93 -8.76 1.83
N PHE A 87 -15.62 -8.36 3.05
CA PHE A 87 -15.08 -7.06 3.39
C PHE A 87 -13.54 -7.03 3.46
N ALA A 88 -12.87 -8.16 3.35
CA ALA A 88 -11.42 -8.24 3.54
C ALA A 88 -10.65 -7.25 2.66
N GLN A 89 -10.98 -7.12 1.37
CA GLN A 89 -10.31 -6.16 0.49
C GLN A 89 -10.65 -4.69 0.82
N ILE A 90 -11.82 -4.42 1.39
CA ILE A 90 -12.20 -3.08 1.87
C ILE A 90 -11.35 -2.74 3.09
N ASP A 91 -11.25 -3.65 4.06
CA ASP A 91 -10.40 -3.50 5.24
C ASP A 91 -8.94 -3.24 4.84
N MET A 92 -8.43 -4.00 3.87
CA MET A 92 -7.09 -3.83 3.33
C MET A 92 -6.87 -2.46 2.68
N ALA A 93 -7.89 -1.91 2.01
CA ALA A 93 -7.81 -0.59 1.39
C ALA A 93 -7.67 0.51 2.45
N ILE A 94 -8.36 0.37 3.59
CA ILE A 94 -8.25 1.31 4.71
C ILE A 94 -6.86 1.22 5.35
N ALA A 95 -6.37 0.00 5.61
CA ALA A 95 -5.04 -0.23 6.14
C ALA A 95 -3.95 0.33 5.21
N GLN A 96 -4.06 0.11 3.91
CA GLN A 96 -3.15 0.64 2.91
C GLN A 96 -3.15 2.17 2.85
N GLN A 97 -4.31 2.80 3.02
CA GLN A 97 -4.40 4.27 3.06
C GLN A 97 -3.68 4.82 4.31
N ASN A 98 -3.84 4.18 5.47
CA ASN A 98 -3.11 4.56 6.68
C ASN A 98 -1.58 4.44 6.48
N ILE A 99 -1.11 3.33 5.90
CA ILE A 99 0.30 3.12 5.52
C ILE A 99 0.80 4.31 4.68
N TRP A 100 0.02 4.73 3.70
CA TRP A 100 0.43 5.81 2.79
C TRP A 100 0.48 7.18 3.48
N LEU A 101 -0.50 7.47 4.33
CA LEU A 101 -0.55 8.72 5.09
C LEU A 101 0.62 8.82 6.08
N GLU A 102 0.93 7.75 6.78
CA GLU A 102 2.07 7.71 7.70
C GLU A 102 3.40 7.79 6.97
N THR A 103 3.53 7.15 5.81
CA THR A 103 4.71 7.30 4.93
C THR A 103 4.98 8.76 4.63
N ASP A 104 3.95 9.53 4.25
CA ASP A 104 4.05 10.97 3.99
C ASP A 104 4.37 11.78 5.26
N ALA A 105 3.74 11.43 6.38
CA ALA A 105 3.96 12.12 7.67
C ALA A 105 5.42 11.99 8.15
N LEU A 106 6.07 10.86 7.86
CA LEU A 106 7.47 10.59 8.18
C LEU A 106 8.48 11.20 7.17
N GLY A 107 8.00 12.01 6.21
CA GLY A 107 8.85 12.65 5.20
C GLY A 107 9.32 11.68 4.09
N LEU A 108 8.69 10.53 3.97
CA LEU A 108 8.89 9.58 2.89
C LEU A 108 7.87 9.79 1.78
N GLY A 109 8.08 9.16 0.67
CA GLY A 109 7.12 9.12 -0.43
C GLY A 109 6.85 7.70 -0.88
N GLY A 110 5.67 7.45 -1.43
CA GLY A 110 5.34 6.12 -1.93
C GLY A 110 4.28 6.13 -3.00
N VAL A 111 4.07 4.96 -3.59
CA VAL A 111 3.01 4.74 -4.57
C VAL A 111 2.37 3.37 -4.38
N TRP A 112 1.04 3.36 -4.42
CA TRP A 112 0.22 2.16 -4.38
C TRP A 112 0.08 1.57 -5.79
N PHE A 113 0.36 0.27 -5.92
CA PHE A 113 0.09 -0.50 -7.12
C PHE A 113 -1.11 -1.43 -6.91
N GLY A 114 -2.12 -1.32 -7.74
CA GLY A 114 -3.30 -2.17 -7.73
C GLY A 114 -2.95 -3.58 -8.23
N ILE A 115 -2.98 -4.54 -7.33
CA ILE A 115 -2.80 -5.97 -7.62
C ILE A 115 -4.17 -6.64 -7.58
N ALA A 116 -4.83 -6.67 -6.43
CA ALA A 116 -6.24 -7.07 -6.35
C ALA A 116 -7.14 -6.02 -7.05
N PRO A 117 -8.29 -6.43 -7.63
CA PRO A 117 -8.86 -7.78 -7.62
C PRO A 117 -8.43 -8.66 -8.81
N MET A 118 -7.32 -8.35 -9.47
CA MET A 118 -6.86 -9.06 -10.67
C MET A 118 -6.14 -10.36 -10.25
N GLU A 119 -6.84 -11.49 -10.32
CA GLU A 119 -6.34 -12.80 -9.83
C GLU A 119 -4.97 -13.15 -10.42
N ASN A 120 -4.75 -12.97 -11.72
CA ASN A 120 -3.46 -13.24 -12.35
C ASN A 120 -2.29 -12.43 -11.76
N ARG A 121 -2.54 -11.18 -11.33
CA ARG A 121 -1.52 -10.35 -10.66
C ARG A 121 -1.29 -10.80 -9.23
N MET A 122 -2.37 -11.17 -8.53
CA MET A 122 -2.32 -11.66 -7.16
C MET A 122 -1.50 -12.95 -7.10
N GLU A 123 -1.76 -13.90 -8.01
CA GLU A 123 -1.04 -15.17 -8.12
C GLU A 123 0.44 -14.96 -8.49
N GLU A 124 0.76 -14.04 -9.38
CA GLU A 124 2.15 -13.77 -9.78
C GLU A 124 2.97 -13.21 -8.62
N VAL A 125 2.44 -12.23 -7.85
CA VAL A 125 3.12 -11.70 -6.66
C VAL A 125 3.24 -12.78 -5.58
N HIS A 126 2.17 -13.57 -5.37
CA HIS A 126 2.16 -14.67 -4.42
C HIS A 126 3.27 -15.66 -4.71
N ARG A 127 3.39 -16.10 -5.98
CA ARG A 127 4.42 -17.02 -6.46
C ARG A 127 5.84 -16.43 -6.32
N LEU A 128 6.04 -15.15 -6.67
CA LEU A 128 7.36 -14.49 -6.60
C LEU A 128 7.88 -14.37 -5.16
N LEU A 129 7.00 -14.23 -4.21
CA LEU A 129 7.34 -14.11 -2.79
C LEU A 129 7.23 -15.41 -2.02
N GLU A 130 6.79 -16.50 -2.67
CA GLU A 130 6.61 -17.82 -2.05
C GLU A 130 5.72 -17.74 -0.80
N LEU A 131 4.58 -17.03 -0.94
CA LEU A 131 3.68 -16.79 0.18
C LEU A 131 2.92 -18.06 0.57
N PRO A 132 2.47 -18.18 1.84
CA PRO A 132 1.64 -19.30 2.27
C PRO A 132 0.26 -19.30 1.59
N GLU A 133 -0.33 -20.49 1.38
CA GLU A 133 -1.59 -20.68 0.64
C GLU A 133 -2.80 -19.99 1.27
N ASN A 134 -2.77 -19.78 2.60
CA ASN A 134 -3.87 -19.19 3.37
C ASN A 134 -3.92 -17.66 3.31
N VAL A 135 -3.11 -17.02 2.46
CA VAL A 135 -3.14 -15.56 2.25
C VAL A 135 -3.31 -15.20 0.79
N LYS A 136 -3.96 -14.07 0.53
CA LYS A 136 -4.09 -13.46 -0.79
C LYS A 136 -3.45 -12.08 -0.84
N VAL A 137 -2.76 -11.79 -1.94
CA VAL A 137 -2.12 -10.49 -2.15
C VAL A 137 -3.18 -9.44 -2.41
N PHE A 138 -3.12 -8.32 -1.69
CA PHE A 138 -4.00 -7.19 -1.92
C PHE A 138 -3.38 -6.13 -2.85
N SER A 139 -2.18 -5.68 -2.52
CA SER A 139 -1.52 -4.61 -3.25
C SER A 139 0.00 -4.71 -3.14
N MET A 140 0.70 -3.81 -3.82
CA MET A 140 2.10 -3.51 -3.54
C MET A 140 2.22 -2.01 -3.27
N PHE A 141 3.12 -1.63 -2.39
CA PHE A 141 3.41 -0.25 -2.04
C PHE A 141 4.91 -0.01 -2.01
N ALA A 142 5.43 0.67 -3.05
CA ALA A 142 6.83 1.08 -3.08
C ALA A 142 7.00 2.37 -2.31
N LEU A 143 8.05 2.48 -1.49
CA LEU A 143 8.34 3.67 -0.70
C LEU A 143 9.84 3.91 -0.54
N GLY A 144 10.19 5.15 -0.25
CA GLY A 144 11.55 5.61 -0.01
C GLY A 144 11.60 7.12 0.18
N TYR A 145 12.79 7.68 0.29
CA TYR A 145 12.97 9.12 0.28
C TYR A 145 12.68 9.68 -1.12
N PRO A 146 11.81 10.70 -1.23
CA PRO A 146 11.39 11.19 -2.55
C PRO A 146 12.52 11.94 -3.25
N ALA A 147 12.87 11.53 -4.48
CA ALA A 147 13.75 12.24 -5.39
C ALA A 147 12.99 13.10 -6.41
N GLU A 148 11.70 13.30 -6.20
CA GLU A 148 10.85 14.16 -7.02
C GLU A 148 9.85 14.91 -6.16
N THR A 149 9.42 16.07 -6.63
CA THR A 149 8.29 16.82 -6.10
C THR A 149 7.22 16.94 -7.17
N ARG A 150 5.96 16.92 -6.77
CA ARG A 150 4.82 17.13 -7.66
C ARG A 150 3.82 18.06 -7.01
N PRO A 151 3.14 18.90 -7.80
CA PRO A 151 2.10 19.76 -7.25
C PRO A 151 0.96 18.92 -6.67
N GLN A 152 0.37 19.44 -5.62
CA GLN A 152 -0.85 18.91 -5.04
C GLN A 152 -2.01 19.02 -6.03
N GLN A 153 -2.92 18.07 -6.00
CA GLN A 153 -4.11 18.09 -6.83
C GLN A 153 -5.31 18.50 -5.97
N ASN A 154 -6.03 19.52 -6.42
CA ASN A 154 -7.35 19.80 -5.88
C ASN A 154 -8.35 18.79 -6.50
N ARG A 155 -8.90 17.92 -5.64
CA ARG A 155 -9.90 16.91 -6.03
C ARG A 155 -11.28 17.20 -5.47
N PHE A 156 -11.45 18.36 -4.84
CA PHE A 156 -12.74 18.76 -4.29
C PHE A 156 -13.69 19.15 -5.42
N VAL A 157 -14.83 18.49 -5.48
CA VAL A 157 -15.89 18.71 -6.48
C VAL A 157 -17.21 18.88 -5.72
N PRO A 158 -17.60 20.14 -5.44
CA PRO A 158 -18.80 20.44 -4.62
C PRO A 158 -20.08 19.79 -5.16
N GLU A 159 -20.19 19.66 -6.48
CA GLU A 159 -21.37 19.09 -7.18
C GLU A 159 -21.59 17.60 -6.88
N ARG A 160 -20.62 16.95 -6.24
CA ARG A 160 -20.75 15.55 -5.79
C ARG A 160 -21.24 15.42 -4.34
N ILE A 161 -21.56 16.56 -3.71
CA ILE A 161 -22.07 16.59 -2.33
C ILE A 161 -23.57 16.90 -2.42
N HIS A 162 -24.38 16.01 -1.90
CA HIS A 162 -25.83 16.15 -1.89
C HIS A 162 -26.34 16.15 -0.45
N PHE A 163 -26.98 17.26 -0.06
CA PHE A 163 -27.66 17.35 1.23
C PHE A 163 -29.10 16.90 1.06
N ILE A 164 -29.52 15.92 1.85
CA ILE A 164 -30.92 15.49 1.92
C ILE A 164 -31.51 16.16 3.14
N GLU A 165 -32.20 17.27 2.89
CA GLU A 165 -32.82 18.09 3.92
C GLU A 165 -34.34 17.85 3.89
N LYS A 166 -35.04 18.09 5.04
CA LYS A 166 -36.49 17.93 5.15
C LYS A 166 -37.24 19.02 4.40
#